data_b20c0337c6216bd1293e1e419bad8703
#
_entry.id   b20c0337c6216bd1293e1e419bad8703
#
_cell.length_a   1.000
_cell.length_b   1.000
_cell.length_c   1.000
_cell.angle_alpha   90.00
_cell.angle_beta   90.00
_cell.angle_gamma   90.00
#
_symmetry.space_group_name_H-M   'P 1'
#
loop_
_entity.id
_entity.type
_entity.pdbx_description
1 polymer ?
#
loop_
_entity_poly.entity_id
_entity_poly.type
_entity_poly.pdbx_seq_one_letter_code
_entity_poly.pdbx_strand_id
1 'polypeptide(L)'
;MLEEAAGELESLQPEIKNSTAVLCVRLEIYRVARNWTLMEVVARELWKRHQDEAVYWNNLAWVVRRKYSIEAAQIILLEALEKFPNDAMTTYNLGCYSCLLGDMDNAKKLVRDAIKLDSKYKLMALDDEDLMTLWDMIGSG
;
A
#
# COMPACT_ATOMS: atom_id res chain seq x y z
N MET A 1 -20.40 13.35 4.50
CA MET A 1 -20.67 12.17 3.67
C MET A 1 -19.72 12.11 2.49
N LEU A 2 -19.39 10.91 2.03
CA LEU A 2 -18.40 10.73 0.97
C LEU A 2 -18.81 11.36 -0.36
N GLU A 3 -20.08 11.25 -0.72
CA GLU A 3 -20.60 11.81 -1.96
C GLU A 3 -20.53 13.34 -1.96
N GLU A 4 -20.84 13.97 -0.83
CA GLU A 4 -20.73 15.42 -0.67
C GLU A 4 -19.28 15.88 -0.75
N ALA A 5 -18.36 15.17 -0.09
CA ALA A 5 -16.93 15.48 -0.12
C ALA A 5 -16.39 15.38 -1.55
N ALA A 6 -16.76 14.32 -2.29
CA ALA A 6 -16.33 14.15 -3.67
C ALA A 6 -16.89 15.28 -4.57
N GLY A 7 -18.15 15.68 -4.35
CA GLY A 7 -18.76 16.79 -5.08
C GLY A 7 -18.09 18.13 -4.81
N GLU A 8 -17.71 18.40 -3.56
CA GLU A 8 -16.98 19.61 -3.20
C GLU A 8 -15.62 19.67 -3.88
N LEU A 9 -14.90 18.52 -3.95
CA LEU A 9 -13.62 18.45 -4.65
C LEU A 9 -13.77 18.73 -6.15
N GLU A 10 -14.86 18.25 -6.77
CA GLU A 10 -15.13 18.48 -8.19
C GLU A 10 -15.40 19.94 -8.51
N SER A 11 -15.88 20.74 -7.55
CA SER A 11 -16.16 22.17 -7.75
C SER A 11 -14.91 23.05 -7.66
N LEU A 12 -13.75 22.52 -7.29
CA LEU A 12 -12.51 23.28 -7.16
C LEU A 12 -11.94 23.68 -8.52
N GLN A 13 -11.09 24.72 -8.51
CA GLN A 13 -10.33 25.13 -9.69
C GLN A 13 -9.46 23.95 -10.19
N PRO A 14 -9.29 23.79 -11.52
CA PRO A 14 -8.51 22.66 -12.06
C PRO A 14 -7.11 22.52 -11.46
N GLU A 15 -6.39 23.62 -11.22
CA GLU A 15 -5.04 23.58 -10.64
C GLU A 15 -5.05 23.02 -9.21
N ILE A 16 -6.10 23.35 -8.45
CA ILE A 16 -6.28 22.85 -7.08
C ILE A 16 -6.87 21.45 -7.10
N LYS A 17 -7.91 21.27 -7.91
CA LYS A 17 -8.62 19.99 -8.07
C LYS A 17 -7.69 18.82 -8.40
N ASN A 18 -6.66 19.08 -9.19
CA ASN A 18 -5.69 18.07 -9.63
C ASN A 18 -4.35 18.16 -8.89
N SER A 19 -4.27 18.93 -7.80
CA SER A 19 -3.07 18.99 -6.98
C SER A 19 -2.83 17.64 -6.29
N THR A 20 -1.57 17.37 -5.94
CA THR A 20 -1.21 16.15 -5.20
C THR A 20 -2.01 16.03 -3.91
N ALA A 21 -2.15 17.12 -3.16
CA ALA A 21 -2.90 17.11 -1.89
C ALA A 21 -4.37 16.69 -2.09
N VAL A 22 -5.04 17.24 -3.10
CA VAL A 22 -6.44 16.89 -3.41
C VAL A 22 -6.54 15.46 -3.92
N LEU A 23 -5.60 15.01 -4.75
CA LEU A 23 -5.58 13.62 -5.22
C LEU A 23 -5.41 12.64 -4.05
N CYS A 24 -4.60 12.96 -3.05
CA CYS A 24 -4.46 12.14 -1.85
C CYS A 24 -5.78 12.05 -1.07
N VAL A 25 -6.52 13.15 -0.97
CA VAL A 25 -7.84 13.17 -0.33
C VAL A 25 -8.83 12.29 -1.12
N ARG A 26 -8.83 12.40 -2.45
CA ARG A 26 -9.67 11.56 -3.33
C ARG A 26 -9.34 10.09 -3.17
N LEU A 27 -8.05 9.76 -3.10
CA LEU A 27 -7.58 8.39 -2.90
C LEU A 27 -8.22 7.78 -1.66
N GLU A 28 -8.20 8.52 -0.55
CA GLU A 28 -8.78 8.09 0.73
C GLU A 28 -10.31 7.96 0.66
N ILE A 29 -10.98 8.92 0.01
CA ILE A 29 -12.43 8.87 -0.18
C ILE A 29 -12.82 7.60 -0.95
N TYR A 30 -12.12 7.31 -2.05
CA TYR A 30 -12.42 6.14 -2.87
C TYR A 30 -12.07 4.84 -2.14
N ARG A 31 -11.01 4.85 -1.32
CA ARG A 31 -10.65 3.69 -0.50
C ARG A 31 -11.78 3.35 0.48
N VAL A 32 -12.27 4.33 1.21
CA VAL A 32 -13.35 4.15 2.18
C VAL A 32 -14.65 3.74 1.48
N ALA A 33 -14.93 4.32 0.32
CA ALA A 33 -16.10 3.98 -0.49
C ALA A 33 -15.96 2.63 -1.22
N ARG A 34 -14.79 2.02 -1.18
CA ARG A 34 -14.45 0.79 -1.91
C ARG A 34 -14.65 0.93 -3.42
N ASN A 35 -14.45 2.13 -3.93
CA ASN A 35 -14.48 2.40 -5.36
C ASN A 35 -13.09 2.16 -5.97
N TRP A 36 -12.77 0.90 -6.20
CA TRP A 36 -11.44 0.50 -6.66
C TRP A 36 -11.10 1.04 -8.03
N THR A 37 -12.09 1.20 -8.90
CA THR A 37 -11.88 1.74 -10.24
C THR A 37 -11.40 3.18 -10.21
N LEU A 38 -12.08 4.05 -9.47
CA LEU A 38 -11.65 5.44 -9.34
C LEU A 38 -10.39 5.57 -8.48
N MET A 39 -10.25 4.73 -7.46
CA MET A 39 -9.04 4.70 -6.64
C MET A 39 -7.81 4.38 -7.49
N GLU A 40 -7.92 3.41 -8.39
CA GLU A 40 -6.80 3.05 -9.28
C GLU A 40 -6.40 4.21 -10.17
N VAL A 41 -7.37 4.94 -10.74
CA VAL A 41 -7.07 6.10 -11.59
C VAL A 41 -6.24 7.13 -10.82
N VAL A 42 -6.64 7.45 -9.60
CA VAL A 42 -5.93 8.42 -8.75
C VAL A 42 -4.57 7.88 -8.32
N ALA A 43 -4.51 6.60 -7.90
CA ALA A 43 -3.27 5.99 -7.46
C ALA A 43 -2.22 5.97 -8.58
N ARG A 44 -2.62 5.68 -9.82
CA ARG A 44 -1.71 5.68 -10.98
C ARG A 44 -1.21 7.07 -11.30
N GLU A 45 -2.07 8.09 -11.20
CA GLU A 45 -1.67 9.47 -11.43
C GLU A 45 -0.65 9.94 -10.39
N LEU A 46 -0.91 9.66 -9.12
CA LEU A 46 0.04 9.97 -8.04
C LEU A 46 1.36 9.24 -8.23
N TRP A 47 1.32 7.96 -8.58
CA TRP A 47 2.52 7.17 -8.85
C TRP A 47 3.33 7.75 -10.01
N LYS A 48 2.68 8.15 -11.10
CA LYS A 48 3.36 8.76 -12.25
C LYS A 48 4.09 10.05 -11.88
N ARG A 49 3.45 10.88 -11.05
CA ARG A 49 4.00 12.18 -10.65
C ARG A 49 5.14 12.06 -9.62
N HIS A 50 5.10 11.02 -8.79
CA HIS A 50 5.94 10.91 -7.60
C HIS A 50 6.65 9.57 -7.51
N GLN A 51 7.32 9.17 -8.58
CA GLN A 51 8.01 7.88 -8.63
C GLN A 51 9.20 7.78 -7.68
N ASP A 52 9.65 8.91 -7.13
CA ASP A 52 10.74 8.95 -6.16
C ASP A 52 10.27 8.76 -4.72
N GLU A 53 8.98 8.55 -4.48
CA GLU A 53 8.41 8.38 -3.16
C GLU A 53 7.72 7.01 -3.05
N ALA A 54 8.21 6.17 -2.15
CA ALA A 54 7.74 4.80 -1.99
C ALA A 54 6.24 4.69 -1.65
N VAL A 55 5.68 5.68 -0.94
CA VAL A 55 4.28 5.66 -0.51
C VAL A 55 3.32 5.52 -1.70
N TYR A 56 3.62 6.16 -2.83
CA TYR A 56 2.73 6.10 -4.00
C TYR A 56 2.82 4.76 -4.73
N TRP A 57 3.96 4.09 -4.67
CA TRP A 57 4.11 2.71 -5.14
C TRP A 57 3.27 1.76 -4.29
N ASN A 58 3.28 1.95 -2.96
CA ASN A 58 2.52 1.12 -2.04
C ASN A 58 1.02 1.33 -2.18
N ASN A 59 0.57 2.58 -2.38
CA ASN A 59 -0.84 2.88 -2.63
C ASN A 59 -1.34 2.21 -3.92
N LEU A 60 -0.54 2.25 -4.98
CA LEU A 60 -0.89 1.60 -6.24
C LEU A 60 -0.98 0.09 -6.06
N ALA A 61 0.01 -0.52 -5.41
CA ALA A 61 -0.01 -1.96 -5.14
C ALA A 61 -1.24 -2.35 -4.31
N TRP A 62 -1.62 -1.51 -3.34
CA TRP A 62 -2.76 -1.76 -2.47
C TRP A 62 -4.07 -1.89 -3.26
N VAL A 63 -4.34 -0.97 -4.19
CA VAL A 63 -5.55 -1.01 -5.01
C VAL A 63 -5.48 -2.12 -6.06
N VAL A 64 -4.32 -2.37 -6.62
CA VAL A 64 -4.11 -3.46 -7.60
C VAL A 64 -4.39 -4.82 -6.96
N ARG A 65 -3.98 -5.02 -5.72
CA ARG A 65 -4.30 -6.23 -4.95
C ARG A 65 -5.82 -6.47 -4.90
N ARG A 66 -6.58 -5.43 -4.66
CA ARG A 66 -8.03 -5.53 -4.49
C ARG A 66 -8.78 -5.63 -5.80
N LYS A 67 -8.33 -4.92 -6.82
CA LYS A 67 -9.02 -4.89 -8.11
C LYS A 67 -8.63 -6.05 -9.01
N TYR A 68 -7.38 -6.52 -8.91
CA TYR A 68 -6.83 -7.55 -9.81
C TYR A 68 -6.37 -8.78 -9.03
N SER A 69 -5.16 -8.75 -8.48
CA SER A 69 -4.61 -9.90 -7.76
C SER A 69 -3.44 -9.49 -6.85
N ILE A 70 -3.12 -10.37 -5.90
CA ILE A 70 -1.93 -10.22 -5.03
C ILE A 70 -0.67 -10.33 -5.88
N GLU A 71 -0.65 -11.23 -6.86
CA GLU A 71 0.50 -11.44 -7.75
C GLU A 71 0.83 -10.17 -8.53
N ALA A 72 -0.18 -9.50 -9.08
CA ALA A 72 0.01 -8.23 -9.79
C ALA A 72 0.55 -7.14 -8.87
N ALA A 73 0.04 -7.06 -7.65
CA ALA A 73 0.52 -6.11 -6.64
C ALA A 73 1.96 -6.42 -6.21
N GLN A 74 2.31 -7.70 -6.09
CA GLN A 74 3.66 -8.12 -5.74
C GLN A 74 4.69 -7.63 -6.76
N ILE A 75 4.36 -7.69 -8.05
CA ILE A 75 5.26 -7.20 -9.11
C ILE A 75 5.59 -5.71 -8.90
N ILE A 76 4.58 -4.91 -8.57
CA ILE A 76 4.76 -3.47 -8.30
C ILE A 76 5.70 -3.26 -7.11
N LEU A 77 5.50 -3.99 -6.02
CA LEU A 77 6.30 -3.83 -4.81
C LEU A 77 7.72 -4.39 -4.95
N LEU A 78 7.92 -5.42 -5.77
CA LEU A 78 9.29 -5.90 -6.06
C LEU A 78 10.10 -4.82 -6.78
N GLU A 79 9.50 -4.14 -7.73
CA GLU A 79 10.13 -3.01 -8.41
C GLU A 79 10.39 -1.85 -7.45
N ALA A 80 9.41 -1.57 -6.58
CA ALA A 80 9.57 -0.54 -5.55
C ALA A 80 10.73 -0.87 -4.60
N LEU A 81 10.88 -2.14 -4.20
CA LEU A 81 11.95 -2.55 -3.29
C LEU A 81 13.33 -2.39 -3.92
N GLU A 82 13.46 -2.63 -5.23
CA GLU A 82 14.72 -2.35 -5.93
C GLU A 82 15.08 -0.87 -5.87
N LYS A 83 14.08 -0.01 -5.99
CA LYS A 83 14.28 1.44 -5.96
C LYS A 83 14.45 1.98 -4.54
N PHE A 84 13.76 1.39 -3.57
CA PHE A 84 13.76 1.81 -2.16
C PHE A 84 14.10 0.63 -1.25
N PRO A 85 15.36 0.14 -1.27
CA PRO A 85 15.71 -1.12 -0.58
C PRO A 85 15.58 -1.08 0.94
N ASN A 86 15.54 0.11 1.53
CA ASN A 86 15.42 0.28 2.99
C ASN A 86 14.07 0.85 3.41
N ASP A 87 13.06 0.82 2.52
CA ASP A 87 11.73 1.29 2.87
C ASP A 87 10.97 0.20 3.64
N ALA A 88 10.71 0.48 4.92
CA ALA A 88 10.07 -0.49 5.81
C ALA A 88 8.66 -0.87 5.35
N MET A 89 7.86 0.09 4.86
CA MET A 89 6.51 -0.16 4.39
C MET A 89 6.50 -1.12 3.19
N THR A 90 7.35 -0.88 2.20
CA THR A 90 7.47 -1.74 1.02
C THR A 90 7.87 -3.15 1.43
N THR A 91 8.88 -3.27 2.29
CA THR A 91 9.36 -4.56 2.80
C THR A 91 8.26 -5.30 3.55
N TYR A 92 7.54 -4.61 4.41
CA TYR A 92 6.44 -5.18 5.19
C TYR A 92 5.30 -5.68 4.27
N ASN A 93 4.86 -4.84 3.33
CA ASN A 93 3.78 -5.21 2.43
C ASN A 93 4.14 -6.40 1.54
N LEU A 94 5.38 -6.47 1.07
CA LEU A 94 5.88 -7.65 0.35
C LEU A 94 5.85 -8.89 1.23
N GLY A 95 6.18 -8.76 2.51
CA GLY A 95 6.08 -9.85 3.48
C GLY A 95 4.66 -10.38 3.58
N CYS A 96 3.67 -9.48 3.67
CA CYS A 96 2.26 -9.84 3.70
C CYS A 96 1.85 -10.58 2.42
N TYR A 97 2.23 -10.07 1.27
CA TYR A 97 1.87 -10.68 -0.02
C TYR A 97 2.53 -12.05 -0.19
N SER A 98 3.80 -12.17 0.19
CA SER A 98 4.50 -13.48 0.17
C SER A 98 3.81 -14.50 1.08
N CYS A 99 3.38 -14.08 2.26
CA CYS A 99 2.66 -14.94 3.19
C CYS A 99 1.35 -15.45 2.59
N LEU A 100 0.56 -14.56 1.99
CA LEU A 100 -0.71 -14.93 1.36
C LEU A 100 -0.52 -15.84 0.14
N LEU A 101 0.62 -15.71 -0.55
CA LEU A 101 0.96 -16.55 -1.70
C LEU A 101 1.61 -17.88 -1.31
N GLY A 102 1.81 -18.11 -0.02
CA GLY A 102 2.38 -19.36 0.49
C GLY A 102 3.90 -19.44 0.50
N ASP A 103 4.59 -18.37 0.14
CA ASP A 103 6.06 -18.29 0.20
C ASP A 103 6.49 -17.89 1.62
N MET A 104 6.42 -18.85 2.53
CA MET A 104 6.62 -18.61 3.97
C MET A 104 8.04 -18.20 4.32
N ASP A 105 9.05 -18.78 3.68
CA ASP A 105 10.45 -18.45 3.98
C ASP A 105 10.73 -16.99 3.63
N ASN A 106 10.31 -16.56 2.46
CA ASN A 106 10.47 -15.18 2.03
C ASN A 106 9.63 -14.22 2.88
N ALA A 107 8.40 -14.62 3.25
CA ALA A 107 7.54 -13.83 4.11
C ALA A 107 8.19 -13.57 5.47
N LYS A 108 8.74 -14.61 6.10
CA LYS A 108 9.45 -14.49 7.38
C LYS A 108 10.62 -13.52 7.30
N LYS A 109 11.44 -13.66 6.25
CA LYS A 109 12.59 -12.79 6.05
C LYS A 109 12.17 -11.34 5.89
N LEU A 110 11.19 -11.07 5.02
CA LEU A 110 10.72 -9.72 4.75
C LEU A 110 10.10 -9.05 5.98
N VAL A 111 9.27 -9.78 6.74
CA VAL A 111 8.67 -9.25 7.96
C VAL A 111 9.75 -8.93 9.01
N ARG A 112 10.73 -9.81 9.19
CA ARG A 112 11.85 -9.54 10.10
C ARG A 112 12.65 -8.32 9.66
N ASP A 113 12.93 -8.18 8.37
CA ASP A 113 13.66 -7.04 7.84
C ASP A 113 12.86 -5.74 8.06
N ALA A 114 11.55 -5.76 7.83
CA ALA A 114 10.69 -4.59 8.09
C ALA A 114 10.71 -4.17 9.56
N ILE A 115 10.66 -5.13 10.48
CA ILE A 115 10.71 -4.87 11.94
C ILE A 115 12.06 -4.26 12.32
N LYS A 116 13.16 -4.72 11.71
CA LYS A 116 14.48 -4.13 11.93
C LYS A 116 14.57 -2.70 11.41
N LEU A 117 13.95 -2.41 10.27
CA LEU A 117 13.93 -1.07 9.69
C LEU A 117 13.06 -0.11 10.51
N ASP A 118 11.95 -0.59 11.05
CA ASP A 118 11.02 0.20 11.86
C ASP A 118 10.27 -0.74 12.81
N SER A 119 10.57 -0.64 14.09
CA SER A 119 10.04 -1.54 15.12
C SER A 119 8.52 -1.50 15.28
N LYS A 120 7.85 -0.44 14.80
CA LYS A 120 6.37 -0.35 14.85
C LYS A 120 5.71 -1.50 14.10
N TYR A 121 6.38 -2.08 13.11
CA TYR A 121 5.83 -3.18 12.31
C TYR A 121 5.66 -4.47 13.11
N LYS A 122 6.32 -4.62 14.26
CA LYS A 122 6.10 -5.80 15.10
C LYS A 122 4.65 -5.87 15.60
N LEU A 123 4.14 -4.77 16.16
CA LEU A 123 2.75 -4.72 16.63
C LEU A 123 1.76 -4.77 15.47
N MET A 124 2.05 -4.08 14.38
CA MET A 124 1.21 -4.15 13.18
C MET A 124 1.09 -5.59 12.67
N ALA A 125 2.22 -6.30 12.61
CA ALA A 125 2.25 -7.67 12.09
C ALA A 125 1.45 -8.63 12.97
N LEU A 126 1.48 -8.46 14.29
CA LEU A 126 0.73 -9.29 15.22
C LEU A 126 -0.79 -9.06 15.17
N ASP A 127 -1.22 -7.95 14.58
CA ASP A 127 -2.63 -7.61 14.40
C ASP A 127 -3.09 -7.78 12.95
N ASP A 128 -2.20 -8.15 12.05
CA ASP A 128 -2.48 -8.25 10.62
C ASP A 128 -2.87 -9.69 10.27
N GLU A 129 -4.13 -9.88 9.86
CA GLU A 129 -4.66 -11.20 9.50
C GLU A 129 -3.89 -11.85 8.35
N ASP A 130 -3.32 -11.05 7.43
CA ASP A 130 -2.50 -11.55 6.33
C ASP A 130 -1.29 -12.36 6.84
N LEU A 131 -0.83 -12.07 8.06
CA LEU A 131 0.34 -12.69 8.68
C LEU A 131 0.00 -13.68 9.79
N MET A 132 -1.27 -14.07 9.92
CA MET A 132 -1.74 -14.94 11.01
C MET A 132 -0.88 -16.19 11.17
N THR A 133 -0.49 -16.82 10.06
CA THR A 133 0.34 -18.03 10.10
C THR A 133 1.77 -17.79 10.61
N LEU A 134 2.19 -16.53 10.71
CA LEU A 134 3.52 -16.15 11.21
C LEU A 134 3.50 -15.56 12.61
N TRP A 135 2.31 -15.41 13.25
CA TRP A 135 2.21 -14.72 14.54
C TRP A 135 3.09 -15.34 15.63
N ASP A 136 3.19 -16.67 15.69
CA ASP A 136 4.02 -17.34 16.69
C ASP A 136 5.51 -16.97 16.51
N MET A 137 5.99 -16.95 15.29
CA MET A 137 7.37 -16.55 14.99
C MET A 137 7.61 -15.08 15.34
N ILE A 138 6.68 -14.19 14.97
CA ILE A 138 6.81 -12.75 15.20
C ILE A 138 6.78 -12.46 16.71
N GLY A 139 5.88 -13.10 17.44
CA GLY A 139 5.71 -12.88 18.88
C GLY A 139 6.87 -13.39 19.71
N SER A 140 7.58 -14.45 19.28
CA SER A 140 8.71 -15.04 20.00
C SER A 140 10.06 -14.38 19.69
N GLY A 141 10.11 -13.58 18.65
CA GLY A 141 11.33 -12.85 18.25
C GLY A 141 11.36 -11.42 18.74
#